data_e7ce20a69133bae35eb238c7a1869d80
#
_entry.id   e7ce20a69133bae35eb238c7a1869d80
#
_cell.length_a   1.000
_cell.length_b   1.000
_cell.length_c   1.000
_cell.angle_alpha   90.00
_cell.angle_beta   90.00
_cell.angle_gamma   90.00
#
_symmetry.space_group_name_H-M   'P 1'
#
loop_
_entity.id
_entity.type
_entity.pdbx_description
1 polymer ?
#
loop_
_entity_poly.entity_id
_entity_poly.type
_entity_poly.pdbx_seq_one_letter_code
_entity_poly.pdbx_strand_id
1 'polypeptide(L)'
;MEELSEIPDDGITIFSAHGISEKVENEAKNRNLKFFDATCPLVSKVHKEVIRFADAGKDIIMIGHKNHPEVEGTLGRFPENSSGQMYLVENILQAEILKVNQPENLCLVTQTTLSVSDTEEIVLKLKEKFPMLQEPKSEDICYATQNRQDAVKQLALESDLILVVGSENSSNSTRLKELAENCGVKSFLVDDPEKISSINLEGVKIMGITAGASAPEELVQQMVSKCSTLGYKVNQEISGLKEEVFFKLPAELR
;
A
#
# COMPACT_ATOMS: atom_id res chain seq x y z
N MET A 1 -15.41 11.96 1.77
CA MET A 1 -15.81 12.50 0.46
C MET A 1 -14.87 11.91 -0.57
N GLU A 2 -15.40 11.32 -1.59
CA GLU A 2 -14.62 10.66 -2.65
C GLU A 2 -14.41 11.57 -3.86
N GLU A 3 -15.33 12.54 -4.05
CA GLU A 3 -15.32 13.44 -5.21
C GLU A 3 -15.14 14.90 -4.78
N LEU A 4 -14.34 15.66 -5.55
CA LEU A 4 -14.16 17.10 -5.30
C LEU A 4 -15.47 17.89 -5.37
N SER A 5 -16.41 17.44 -6.21
CA SER A 5 -17.74 18.07 -6.37
C SER A 5 -18.56 18.10 -5.08
N GLU A 6 -18.28 17.22 -4.14
CA GLU A 6 -18.96 17.14 -2.83
C GLU A 6 -18.41 18.15 -1.82
N ILE A 7 -17.27 18.79 -2.13
CA ILE A 7 -16.59 19.71 -1.22
C ILE A 7 -17.18 21.11 -1.38
N PRO A 8 -17.66 21.78 -0.30
CA PRO A 8 -18.05 23.18 -0.33
C PRO A 8 -16.88 24.09 -0.73
N ASP A 9 -17.16 25.20 -1.41
CA ASP A 9 -16.12 26.11 -1.91
C ASP A 9 -15.29 26.80 -0.80
N ASP A 10 -15.83 26.87 0.44
CA ASP A 10 -15.14 27.35 1.63
C ASP A 10 -14.52 26.23 2.49
N GLY A 11 -14.60 24.99 2.01
CA GLY A 11 -14.10 23.81 2.71
C GLY A 11 -12.56 23.74 2.72
N ILE A 12 -12.03 23.17 3.82
CA ILE A 12 -10.61 22.76 3.88
C ILE A 12 -10.52 21.30 3.47
N THR A 13 -9.69 21.03 2.48
CA THR A 13 -9.50 19.69 1.90
C THR A 13 -8.13 19.15 2.28
N ILE A 14 -8.05 17.85 2.56
CA ILE A 14 -6.77 17.15 2.74
C ILE A 14 -6.73 16.02 1.71
N PHE A 15 -5.75 16.07 0.81
CA PHE A 15 -5.48 14.94 -0.09
C PHE A 15 -4.82 13.83 0.71
N SER A 16 -5.33 12.61 0.56
CA SER A 16 -4.90 11.47 1.35
C SER A 16 -3.45 11.04 1.02
N ALA A 17 -2.89 10.19 1.87
CA ALA A 17 -1.55 9.64 1.69
C ALA A 17 -1.38 8.83 0.38
N HIS A 18 -2.48 8.36 -0.23
CA HIS A 18 -2.48 7.63 -1.49
C HIS A 18 -2.08 8.48 -2.71
N GLY A 19 -2.11 9.81 -2.56
CA GLY A 19 -1.90 10.74 -3.68
C GLY A 19 -3.14 10.88 -4.55
N ILE A 20 -3.09 11.85 -5.46
CA ILE A 20 -4.18 12.18 -6.38
C ILE A 20 -3.66 12.34 -7.81
N SER A 21 -4.56 12.22 -8.78
CA SER A 21 -4.25 12.50 -10.18
C SER A 21 -3.99 13.99 -10.41
N GLU A 22 -3.28 14.32 -11.49
CA GLU A 22 -3.06 15.71 -11.92
C GLU A 22 -4.40 16.42 -12.21
N LYS A 23 -5.38 15.71 -12.75
CA LYS A 23 -6.72 16.24 -13.03
C LYS A 23 -7.40 16.72 -11.74
N VAL A 24 -7.39 15.92 -10.69
CA VAL A 24 -7.98 16.28 -9.38
C VAL A 24 -7.27 17.47 -8.77
N GLU A 25 -5.93 17.51 -8.84
CA GLU A 25 -5.14 18.63 -8.34
C GLU A 25 -5.45 19.93 -9.08
N ASN A 26 -5.54 19.88 -10.41
CA ASN A 26 -5.88 21.04 -11.24
C ASN A 26 -7.32 21.52 -11.01
N GLU A 27 -8.27 20.61 -10.83
CA GLU A 27 -9.64 20.96 -10.50
C GLU A 27 -9.73 21.68 -9.13
N ALA A 28 -9.04 21.19 -8.11
CA ALA A 28 -8.98 21.85 -6.81
C ALA A 28 -8.40 23.28 -6.91
N LYS A 29 -7.32 23.44 -7.69
CA LYS A 29 -6.71 24.75 -7.97
C LYS A 29 -7.66 25.68 -8.71
N ASN A 30 -8.34 25.20 -9.74
CA ASN A 30 -9.29 26.00 -10.55
C ASN A 30 -10.50 26.47 -9.72
N ARG A 31 -10.93 25.67 -8.76
CA ARG A 31 -11.98 26.04 -7.80
C ARG A 31 -11.48 26.90 -6.64
N ASN A 32 -10.18 27.20 -6.57
CA ASN A 32 -9.52 27.91 -5.47
C ASN A 32 -9.79 27.27 -4.10
N LEU A 33 -9.90 25.95 -4.05
CA LEU A 33 -10.06 25.23 -2.78
C LEU A 33 -8.82 25.39 -1.91
N LYS A 34 -9.02 25.57 -0.61
CA LYS A 34 -7.92 25.49 0.36
C LYS A 34 -7.62 24.03 0.63
N PHE A 35 -6.49 23.51 0.14
CA PHE A 35 -6.11 22.13 0.35
C PHE A 35 -4.71 21.98 0.93
N PHE A 36 -4.50 20.88 1.64
CA PHE A 36 -3.21 20.40 2.09
C PHE A 36 -2.92 19.06 1.42
N ASP A 37 -1.75 18.94 0.82
CA ASP A 37 -1.31 17.69 0.21
C ASP A 37 -0.60 16.82 1.27
N ALA A 38 -1.29 15.77 1.75
CA ALA A 38 -0.74 14.78 2.67
C ALA A 38 -0.27 13.52 1.95
N THR A 39 -0.03 13.57 0.63
CA THR A 39 0.52 12.45 -0.14
C THR A 39 1.81 11.93 0.52
N CYS A 40 1.87 10.63 0.75
CA CYS A 40 3.07 9.99 1.30
C CYS A 40 4.29 10.31 0.41
N PRO A 41 5.43 10.71 0.95
CA PRO A 41 6.63 10.98 0.18
C PRO A 41 7.09 9.81 -0.70
N LEU A 42 6.80 8.57 -0.31
CA LEU A 42 7.10 7.39 -1.11
C LEU A 42 6.17 7.26 -2.32
N VAL A 43 4.89 7.58 -2.18
CA VAL A 43 3.95 7.70 -3.31
C VAL A 43 4.35 8.85 -4.23
N SER A 44 4.71 10.01 -3.65
CA SER A 44 5.23 11.16 -4.41
C SER A 44 6.49 10.83 -5.22
N LYS A 45 7.34 9.90 -4.73
CA LYS A 45 8.49 9.37 -5.49
C LYS A 45 8.00 8.66 -6.75
N VAL A 46 7.04 7.73 -6.62
CA VAL A 46 6.47 6.98 -7.76
C VAL A 46 5.84 7.94 -8.77
N HIS A 47 5.04 8.91 -8.31
CA HIS A 47 4.47 9.95 -9.18
C HIS A 47 5.53 10.70 -10.00
N LYS A 48 6.64 11.10 -9.35
CA LYS A 48 7.76 11.79 -10.03
C LYS A 48 8.46 10.87 -11.04
N GLU A 49 8.56 9.58 -10.77
CA GLU A 49 9.13 8.62 -11.70
C GLU A 49 8.25 8.43 -12.92
N VAL A 50 6.93 8.34 -12.74
CA VAL A 50 5.96 8.28 -13.84
C VAL A 50 6.09 9.50 -14.76
N ILE A 51 6.08 10.71 -14.20
CA ILE A 51 6.24 11.95 -14.98
C ILE A 51 7.59 11.94 -15.72
N ARG A 52 8.68 11.63 -15.04
CA ARG A 52 10.02 11.59 -15.67
C ARG A 52 10.11 10.59 -16.82
N PHE A 53 9.50 9.41 -16.69
CA PHE A 53 9.49 8.39 -17.73
C PHE A 53 8.60 8.80 -18.90
N ALA A 54 7.44 9.38 -18.61
CA ALA A 54 6.53 9.90 -19.62
C ALA A 54 7.16 11.05 -20.43
N ASP A 55 7.87 11.98 -19.78
CA ASP A 55 8.62 13.07 -20.42
C ASP A 55 9.75 12.54 -21.33
N ALA A 56 10.31 11.38 -20.98
CA ALA A 56 11.28 10.68 -21.82
C ALA A 56 10.64 9.85 -22.95
N GLY A 57 9.32 9.90 -23.11
CA GLY A 57 8.56 9.18 -24.13
C GLY A 57 8.55 7.66 -23.95
N LYS A 58 8.71 7.17 -22.72
CA LYS A 58 8.77 5.74 -22.41
C LYS A 58 7.39 5.15 -22.15
N ASP A 59 7.25 3.87 -22.48
CA ASP A 59 6.15 3.06 -21.97
C ASP A 59 6.41 2.71 -20.49
N ILE A 60 5.35 2.66 -19.70
CA ILE A 60 5.45 2.35 -18.26
C ILE A 60 4.50 1.21 -17.93
N ILE A 61 5.02 0.18 -17.26
CA ILE A 61 4.19 -0.83 -16.59
C ILE A 61 4.06 -0.42 -15.13
N MET A 62 2.82 -0.36 -14.63
CA MET A 62 2.51 -0.23 -13.22
C MET A 62 1.98 -1.54 -12.69
N ILE A 63 2.64 -2.12 -11.69
CA ILE A 63 2.09 -3.23 -10.92
C ILE A 63 1.26 -2.64 -9.78
N GLY A 64 -0.02 -3.02 -9.69
CA GLY A 64 -0.93 -2.49 -8.67
C GLY A 64 -2.35 -3.02 -8.84
N HIS A 65 -3.23 -2.74 -7.89
CA HIS A 65 -4.61 -3.17 -7.91
C HIS A 65 -5.51 -2.12 -8.54
N LYS A 66 -6.26 -2.52 -9.55
CA LYS A 66 -7.26 -1.66 -10.19
C LYS A 66 -8.26 -1.12 -9.15
N ASN A 67 -8.70 0.12 -9.36
CA ASN A 67 -9.61 0.85 -8.47
C ASN A 67 -9.01 1.17 -7.07
N HIS A 68 -7.72 0.94 -6.85
CA HIS A 68 -7.06 1.40 -5.63
C HIS A 68 -6.71 2.89 -5.77
N PRO A 69 -7.00 3.75 -4.76
CA PRO A 69 -6.76 5.20 -4.86
C PRO A 69 -5.32 5.58 -5.23
N GLU A 70 -4.32 4.87 -4.72
CA GLU A 70 -2.90 5.09 -5.05
C GLU A 70 -2.63 4.78 -6.54
N VAL A 71 -3.24 3.71 -7.07
CA VAL A 71 -3.07 3.32 -8.48
C VAL A 71 -3.75 4.33 -9.38
N GLU A 72 -4.97 4.74 -9.08
CA GLU A 72 -5.69 5.77 -9.84
C GLU A 72 -4.95 7.11 -9.80
N GLY A 73 -4.46 7.52 -8.62
CA GLY A 73 -3.65 8.71 -8.46
C GLY A 73 -2.38 8.65 -9.32
N THR A 74 -1.66 7.52 -9.29
CA THR A 74 -0.42 7.33 -10.04
C THR A 74 -0.66 7.27 -11.55
N LEU A 75 -1.66 6.51 -12.02
CA LEU A 75 -2.04 6.47 -13.43
C LEU A 75 -2.43 7.87 -13.93
N GLY A 76 -3.14 8.64 -13.12
CA GLY A 76 -3.54 10.01 -13.43
C GLY A 76 -2.41 11.04 -13.38
N ARG A 77 -1.17 10.65 -13.07
CA ARG A 77 0.04 11.48 -13.24
C ARG A 77 0.71 11.28 -14.59
N PHE A 78 0.29 10.29 -15.37
CA PHE A 78 0.81 10.11 -16.71
C PHE A 78 0.20 11.14 -17.64
N PRO A 79 1.03 12.03 -18.28
CA PRO A 79 0.52 13.13 -19.12
C PRO A 79 -0.16 12.62 -20.39
N GLU A 80 -1.32 13.17 -20.74
CA GLU A 80 -2.09 12.80 -21.94
C GLU A 80 -1.33 13.04 -23.26
N ASN A 81 -0.39 13.98 -23.27
CA ASN A 81 0.41 14.34 -24.45
C ASN A 81 1.74 13.56 -24.53
N SER A 82 1.98 12.59 -23.67
CA SER A 82 3.16 11.74 -23.75
C SER A 82 3.12 10.86 -25.01
N SER A 83 4.29 10.63 -25.61
CA SER A 83 4.43 9.67 -26.73
C SER A 83 4.45 8.20 -26.27
N GLY A 84 4.65 7.94 -24.98
CA GLY A 84 4.55 6.62 -24.36
C GLY A 84 3.13 6.26 -23.95
N GLN A 85 2.99 5.08 -23.37
CA GLN A 85 1.75 4.59 -22.75
C GLN A 85 2.00 4.00 -21.37
N MET A 86 0.98 4.00 -20.51
CA MET A 86 1.01 3.37 -19.21
C MET A 86 0.06 2.17 -19.16
N TYR A 87 0.56 1.05 -18.64
CA TYR A 87 -0.15 -0.23 -18.59
C TYR A 87 -0.24 -0.69 -17.13
N LEU A 88 -1.44 -1.08 -16.68
CA LEU A 88 -1.65 -1.66 -15.36
C LEU A 88 -1.57 -3.18 -15.44
N VAL A 89 -0.84 -3.79 -14.50
CA VAL A 89 -0.70 -5.24 -14.33
C VAL A 89 -1.00 -5.57 -12.86
N GLU A 90 -1.98 -6.44 -12.63
CA GLU A 90 -2.42 -6.82 -11.29
C GLU A 90 -1.91 -8.19 -10.85
N ASN A 91 -1.56 -9.05 -11.81
CA ASN A 91 -1.18 -10.43 -11.54
C ASN A 91 -0.33 -11.03 -12.69
N ILE A 92 0.20 -12.21 -12.44
CA ILE A 92 1.10 -12.91 -13.36
C ILE A 92 0.44 -13.25 -14.72
N LEU A 93 -0.87 -13.55 -14.74
CA LEU A 93 -1.59 -13.85 -15.98
C LEU A 93 -1.68 -12.62 -16.89
N GLN A 94 -1.93 -11.45 -16.29
CA GLN A 94 -1.92 -10.19 -17.03
C GLN A 94 -0.51 -9.86 -17.56
N ALA A 95 0.54 -10.13 -16.79
CA ALA A 95 1.92 -9.98 -17.24
C ALA A 95 2.22 -10.87 -18.45
N GLU A 96 1.76 -12.12 -18.46
CA GLU A 96 1.95 -13.07 -19.56
C GLU A 96 1.33 -12.59 -20.87
N ILE A 97 0.13 -12.04 -20.84
CA ILE A 97 -0.60 -11.61 -22.03
C ILE A 97 -0.35 -10.16 -22.43
N LEU A 98 0.31 -9.37 -21.58
CA LEU A 98 0.57 -7.93 -21.79
C LEU A 98 1.24 -7.69 -23.15
N LYS A 99 0.74 -6.71 -23.87
CA LYS A 99 1.38 -6.17 -25.09
C LYS A 99 1.66 -4.70 -24.87
N VAL A 100 2.87 -4.28 -25.18
CA VAL A 100 3.32 -2.88 -25.06
C VAL A 100 3.73 -2.36 -26.43
N ASN A 101 3.70 -1.04 -26.61
CA ASN A 101 4.07 -0.43 -27.87
C ASN A 101 5.59 -0.32 -28.05
N GLN A 102 6.33 -0.08 -26.94
CA GLN A 102 7.76 0.17 -26.95
C GLN A 102 8.51 -0.81 -26.04
N PRO A 103 8.65 -2.11 -26.40
CA PRO A 103 9.25 -3.12 -25.53
C PRO A 103 10.73 -2.86 -25.19
N GLU A 104 11.45 -2.09 -26.04
CA GLU A 104 12.85 -1.72 -25.81
C GLU A 104 13.00 -0.42 -25.00
N ASN A 105 11.92 0.33 -24.81
CA ASN A 105 11.89 1.60 -24.09
C ASN A 105 10.84 1.59 -22.98
N LEU A 106 10.94 0.61 -22.08
CA LEU A 106 9.94 0.23 -21.09
C LEU A 106 10.48 0.38 -19.67
N CYS A 107 9.69 0.98 -18.80
CA CYS A 107 10.00 1.15 -17.38
C CYS A 107 8.94 0.50 -16.50
N LEU A 108 9.32 0.20 -15.26
CA LEU A 108 8.47 -0.37 -14.24
C LEU A 108 8.31 0.60 -13.08
N VAL A 109 7.09 0.68 -12.54
CA VAL A 109 6.76 1.25 -11.23
C VAL A 109 5.77 0.33 -10.51
N THR A 110 5.70 0.41 -9.18
CA THR A 110 4.76 -0.41 -8.42
C THR A 110 3.96 0.42 -7.41
N GLN A 111 2.81 -0.08 -7.03
CA GLN A 111 2.07 0.40 -5.86
C GLN A 111 2.90 0.11 -4.60
N THR A 112 2.87 1.04 -3.62
CA THR A 112 3.76 0.99 -2.45
C THR A 112 3.36 -0.03 -1.38
N THR A 113 2.15 -0.58 -1.44
CA THR A 113 1.56 -1.47 -0.41
C THR A 113 1.32 -2.90 -0.89
N LEU A 114 2.00 -3.34 -1.94
CA LEU A 114 1.87 -4.70 -2.49
C LEU A 114 2.55 -5.76 -1.61
N SER A 115 2.18 -7.01 -1.85
CA SER A 115 2.97 -8.17 -1.40
C SER A 115 4.32 -8.17 -2.11
N VAL A 116 5.41 -8.27 -1.35
CA VAL A 116 6.77 -8.31 -1.91
C VAL A 116 6.95 -9.54 -2.79
N SER A 117 6.58 -10.72 -2.28
CA SER A 117 6.73 -12.00 -3.00
C SER A 117 5.92 -12.05 -4.30
N ASP A 118 4.65 -11.62 -4.26
CA ASP A 118 3.79 -11.64 -5.46
C ASP A 118 4.29 -10.65 -6.52
N THR A 119 4.81 -9.50 -6.05
CA THR A 119 5.40 -8.49 -6.95
C THR A 119 6.67 -9.02 -7.61
N GLU A 120 7.54 -9.71 -6.88
CA GLU A 120 8.75 -10.33 -7.42
C GLU A 120 8.41 -11.34 -8.53
N GLU A 121 7.40 -12.19 -8.36
CA GLU A 121 6.95 -13.15 -9.37
C GLU A 121 6.47 -12.45 -10.65
N ILE A 122 5.68 -11.39 -10.51
CA ILE A 122 5.21 -10.58 -11.65
C ILE A 122 6.41 -9.92 -12.35
N VAL A 123 7.34 -9.34 -11.60
CA VAL A 123 8.54 -8.70 -12.16
C VAL A 123 9.41 -9.69 -12.91
N LEU A 124 9.65 -10.88 -12.37
CA LEU A 124 10.41 -11.93 -13.04
C LEU A 124 9.74 -12.31 -14.38
N LYS A 125 8.42 -12.46 -14.39
CA LYS A 125 7.67 -12.76 -15.62
C LYS A 125 7.75 -11.66 -16.66
N LEU A 126 7.66 -10.40 -16.22
CA LEU A 126 7.81 -9.25 -17.10
C LEU A 126 9.22 -9.14 -17.68
N LYS A 127 10.27 -9.44 -16.91
CA LYS A 127 11.66 -9.46 -17.37
C LYS A 127 11.93 -10.58 -18.37
N GLU A 128 11.36 -11.76 -18.17
CA GLU A 128 11.44 -12.84 -19.17
C GLU A 128 10.87 -12.39 -20.52
N LYS A 129 9.75 -11.64 -20.48
CA LYS A 129 9.07 -11.19 -21.68
C LYS A 129 9.69 -9.93 -22.30
N PHE A 130 10.16 -9.02 -21.47
CA PHE A 130 10.76 -7.73 -21.85
C PHE A 130 12.15 -7.59 -21.25
N PRO A 131 13.20 -8.16 -21.88
CA PRO A 131 14.55 -8.17 -21.32
C PRO A 131 15.16 -6.77 -21.10
N MET A 132 14.63 -5.73 -21.77
CA MET A 132 15.09 -4.34 -21.64
C MET A 132 14.28 -3.55 -20.61
N LEU A 133 13.38 -4.20 -19.86
CA LEU A 133 12.57 -3.56 -18.82
C LEU A 133 13.47 -2.90 -17.77
N GLN A 134 13.31 -1.60 -17.58
CA GLN A 134 14.02 -0.82 -16.58
C GLN A 134 13.24 -0.79 -15.27
N GLU A 135 13.83 -1.35 -14.24
CA GLU A 135 13.28 -1.26 -12.88
C GLU A 135 13.53 0.12 -12.27
N PRO A 136 12.75 0.51 -11.24
CA PRO A 136 13.03 1.71 -10.47
C PRO A 136 14.41 1.61 -9.80
N LYS A 137 15.09 2.77 -9.63
CA LYS A 137 16.42 2.83 -9.00
C LYS A 137 16.44 2.38 -7.53
N SER A 138 15.33 2.46 -6.87
CA SER A 138 15.10 1.95 -5.51
C SER A 138 13.69 1.36 -5.46
N GLU A 139 13.48 0.38 -4.62
CA GLU A 139 12.20 -0.29 -4.48
C GLU A 139 11.06 0.72 -4.25
N ASP A 140 9.93 0.48 -4.88
CA ASP A 140 8.71 1.29 -4.72
C ASP A 140 7.87 0.80 -3.55
N ILE A 141 7.90 -0.51 -3.25
CA ILE A 141 7.22 -1.05 -2.05
C ILE A 141 7.87 -0.41 -0.84
N CYS A 142 7.05 0.22 0.02
CA CYS A 142 7.58 1.00 1.12
C CYS A 142 8.20 0.10 2.21
N TYR A 143 9.26 0.61 2.85
CA TYR A 143 9.94 -0.09 3.94
C TYR A 143 8.97 -0.48 5.08
N ALA A 144 7.98 0.36 5.38
CA ALA A 144 6.99 0.06 6.41
C ALA A 144 6.08 -1.13 6.02
N THR A 145 5.81 -1.31 4.73
CA THR A 145 5.11 -2.49 4.20
C THR A 145 5.99 -3.73 4.30
N GLN A 146 7.26 -3.65 3.87
CA GLN A 146 8.20 -4.77 3.92
C GLN A 146 8.43 -5.24 5.36
N ASN A 147 8.77 -4.32 6.27
CA ASN A 147 9.03 -4.64 7.67
C ASN A 147 7.84 -5.37 8.33
N ARG A 148 6.61 -4.92 8.02
CA ARG A 148 5.41 -5.58 8.56
C ARG A 148 5.16 -6.94 7.97
N GLN A 149 5.42 -7.13 6.68
CA GLN A 149 5.34 -8.44 6.04
C GLN A 149 6.35 -9.42 6.65
N ASP A 150 7.58 -8.98 6.89
CA ASP A 150 8.61 -9.81 7.51
C ASP A 150 8.25 -10.14 8.97
N ALA A 151 7.67 -9.21 9.71
CA ALA A 151 7.16 -9.47 11.06
C ALA A 151 6.02 -10.49 11.05
N VAL A 152 5.11 -10.45 10.09
CA VAL A 152 4.03 -11.44 9.94
C VAL A 152 4.58 -12.82 9.64
N LYS A 153 5.59 -12.94 8.75
CA LYS A 153 6.25 -14.22 8.48
C LYS A 153 6.86 -14.84 9.75
N GLN A 154 7.49 -14.01 10.60
CA GLN A 154 8.03 -14.46 11.88
C GLN A 154 6.93 -14.88 12.86
N LEU A 155 5.87 -14.05 13.01
CA LEU A 155 4.72 -14.40 13.85
C LEU A 155 4.07 -15.71 13.43
N ALA A 156 3.96 -15.96 12.13
CA ALA A 156 3.34 -17.16 11.59
C ALA A 156 4.06 -18.46 11.97
N LEU A 157 5.36 -18.40 12.28
CA LEU A 157 6.13 -19.58 12.72
C LEU A 157 5.73 -20.09 14.11
N GLU A 158 5.18 -19.22 14.95
CA GLU A 158 4.94 -19.50 16.36
C GLU A 158 3.46 -19.39 16.76
N SER A 159 2.59 -18.85 15.88
CA SER A 159 1.20 -18.54 16.20
C SER A 159 0.22 -19.58 15.66
N ASP A 160 -0.79 -19.90 16.46
CA ASP A 160 -1.95 -20.70 16.03
C ASP A 160 -2.99 -19.84 15.29
N LEU A 161 -3.00 -18.53 15.58
CA LEU A 161 -3.89 -17.53 15.00
C LEU A 161 -3.21 -16.15 15.00
N ILE A 162 -3.43 -15.35 13.95
CA ILE A 162 -2.92 -13.97 13.87
C ILE A 162 -4.08 -12.98 13.78
N LEU A 163 -4.07 -11.97 14.65
CA LEU A 163 -4.92 -10.79 14.55
C LEU A 163 -4.14 -9.67 13.86
N VAL A 164 -4.70 -9.15 12.78
CA VAL A 164 -4.17 -7.98 12.09
C VAL A 164 -5.04 -6.78 12.45
N VAL A 165 -4.49 -5.86 13.21
CA VAL A 165 -5.20 -4.63 13.60
C VAL A 165 -5.21 -3.67 12.43
N GLY A 166 -6.41 -3.32 11.94
CA GLY A 166 -6.58 -2.45 10.79
C GLY A 166 -7.95 -2.58 10.13
N SER A 167 -8.22 -1.73 9.16
CA SER A 167 -9.48 -1.67 8.40
C SER A 167 -9.38 -2.48 7.11
N GLU A 168 -10.51 -3.04 6.65
CA GLU A 168 -10.66 -3.70 5.34
C GLU A 168 -10.34 -2.75 4.17
N ASN A 169 -10.49 -1.45 4.37
CA ASN A 169 -10.13 -0.44 3.37
C ASN A 169 -8.62 -0.18 3.28
N SER A 170 -7.82 -0.74 4.19
CA SER A 170 -6.36 -0.61 4.17
C SER A 170 -5.74 -1.76 3.38
N SER A 171 -5.22 -1.45 2.19
CA SER A 171 -4.49 -2.41 1.35
C SER A 171 -3.36 -3.11 2.13
N ASN A 172 -2.55 -2.35 2.88
CA ASN A 172 -1.48 -2.94 3.69
C ASN A 172 -2.02 -3.93 4.72
N SER A 173 -3.09 -3.59 5.47
CA SER A 173 -3.68 -4.49 6.48
C SER A 173 -4.23 -5.77 5.85
N THR A 174 -4.92 -5.64 4.71
CA THR A 174 -5.44 -6.79 3.97
C THR A 174 -4.32 -7.71 3.50
N ARG A 175 -3.20 -7.15 2.99
CA ARG A 175 -2.03 -7.94 2.57
C ARG A 175 -1.37 -8.67 3.74
N LEU A 176 -1.29 -8.08 4.93
CA LEU A 176 -0.75 -8.77 6.11
C LEU A 176 -1.61 -9.97 6.52
N LYS A 177 -2.95 -9.83 6.44
CA LYS A 177 -3.86 -10.95 6.68
C LYS A 177 -3.64 -12.07 5.66
N GLU A 178 -3.65 -11.76 4.38
CA GLU A 178 -3.43 -12.73 3.29
C GLU A 178 -2.07 -13.42 3.43
N LEU A 179 -1.03 -12.68 3.76
CA LEU A 179 0.31 -13.25 3.99
C LEU A 179 0.32 -14.25 5.15
N ALA A 180 -0.37 -13.95 6.26
CA ALA A 180 -0.51 -14.90 7.37
C ALA A 180 -1.24 -16.18 6.93
N GLU A 181 -2.31 -16.05 6.15
CA GLU A 181 -3.06 -17.18 5.59
C GLU A 181 -2.20 -18.00 4.61
N ASN A 182 -1.41 -17.35 3.77
CA ASN A 182 -0.46 -18.02 2.85
C ASN A 182 0.66 -18.77 3.63
N CYS A 183 1.02 -18.29 4.82
CA CYS A 183 1.92 -19.01 5.73
C CYS A 183 1.22 -20.17 6.47
N GLY A 184 -0.07 -20.43 6.20
CA GLY A 184 -0.82 -21.53 6.81
C GLY A 184 -1.43 -21.23 8.18
N VAL A 185 -1.42 -19.96 8.62
CA VAL A 185 -1.96 -19.53 9.92
C VAL A 185 -3.29 -18.83 9.72
N LYS A 186 -4.32 -19.24 10.48
CA LYS A 186 -5.62 -18.56 10.46
C LYS A 186 -5.48 -17.12 10.88
N SER A 187 -6.03 -16.19 10.10
CA SER A 187 -5.86 -14.77 10.34
C SER A 187 -7.18 -13.99 10.25
N PHE A 188 -7.28 -12.95 11.06
CA PHE A 188 -8.44 -12.05 11.06
C PHE A 188 -7.98 -10.60 11.05
N LEU A 189 -8.66 -9.81 10.22
CA LEU A 189 -8.54 -8.36 10.22
C LEU A 189 -9.52 -7.79 11.24
N VAL A 190 -9.04 -6.97 12.17
CA VAL A 190 -9.82 -6.49 13.32
C VAL A 190 -9.61 -4.98 13.49
N ASP A 191 -10.68 -4.22 13.37
CA ASP A 191 -10.72 -2.76 13.52
C ASP A 191 -11.41 -2.31 14.82
N ASP A 192 -11.99 -3.26 15.58
CA ASP A 192 -12.68 -3.05 16.85
C ASP A 192 -12.35 -4.20 17.82
N PRO A 193 -11.86 -3.91 19.06
CA PRO A 193 -11.55 -4.93 20.05
C PRO A 193 -12.72 -5.86 20.38
N GLU A 194 -13.95 -5.38 20.31
CA GLU A 194 -15.13 -6.20 20.63
C GLU A 194 -15.36 -7.32 19.59
N LYS A 195 -14.92 -7.15 18.36
CA LYS A 195 -14.98 -8.17 17.31
C LYS A 195 -14.18 -9.44 17.65
N ILE A 196 -13.16 -9.34 18.52
CA ILE A 196 -12.39 -10.52 18.98
C ILE A 196 -13.31 -11.55 19.65
N SER A 197 -14.33 -11.10 20.38
CA SER A 197 -15.28 -11.97 21.08
C SER A 197 -16.12 -12.84 20.12
N SER A 198 -16.20 -12.50 18.85
CA SER A 198 -16.91 -13.27 17.81
C SER A 198 -16.01 -14.30 17.11
N ILE A 199 -14.70 -14.25 17.34
CA ILE A 199 -13.75 -15.17 16.73
C ILE A 199 -13.74 -16.47 17.53
N ASN A 200 -13.80 -17.60 16.82
CA ASN A 200 -13.61 -18.90 17.49
C ASN A 200 -12.14 -19.07 17.86
N LEU A 201 -11.86 -19.02 19.16
CA LEU A 201 -10.53 -19.17 19.77
C LEU A 201 -10.29 -20.58 20.35
N GLU A 202 -11.18 -21.55 20.08
CA GLU A 202 -11.01 -22.91 20.55
C GLU A 202 -9.71 -23.52 20.01
N GLY A 203 -8.87 -24.03 20.93
CA GLY A 203 -7.57 -24.62 20.60
C GLY A 203 -6.45 -23.63 20.35
N VAL A 204 -6.71 -22.31 20.31
CA VAL A 204 -5.68 -21.28 20.14
C VAL A 204 -4.89 -21.10 21.43
N LYS A 205 -3.61 -21.46 21.42
CA LYS A 205 -2.68 -21.32 22.54
C LYS A 205 -1.81 -20.08 22.39
N ILE A 206 -1.34 -19.82 21.18
CA ILE A 206 -0.48 -18.69 20.85
C ILE A 206 -1.19 -17.83 19.82
N MET A 207 -1.46 -16.58 20.20
CA MET A 207 -2.08 -15.58 19.35
C MET A 207 -1.05 -14.52 18.98
N GLY A 208 -0.76 -14.38 17.69
CA GLY A 208 0.04 -13.28 17.15
C GLY A 208 -0.83 -12.03 16.96
N ILE A 209 -0.28 -10.86 17.29
CA ILE A 209 -0.92 -9.57 17.02
C ILE A 209 0.04 -8.73 16.19
N THR A 210 -0.44 -8.25 15.07
CA THR A 210 0.26 -7.28 14.20
C THR A 210 -0.69 -6.17 13.79
N ALA A 211 -0.16 -5.12 13.17
CA ALA A 211 -0.97 -3.97 12.79
C ALA A 211 -0.58 -3.46 11.39
N GLY A 212 -1.57 -2.94 10.66
CA GLY A 212 -1.30 -2.17 9.46
C GLY A 212 -0.58 -0.86 9.76
N ALA A 213 0.13 -0.33 8.76
CA ALA A 213 0.92 0.90 8.90
C ALA A 213 0.08 2.14 9.31
N SER A 214 -1.21 2.13 8.99
CA SER A 214 -2.15 3.21 9.32
C SER A 214 -2.95 2.97 10.60
N ALA A 215 -2.76 1.82 11.28
CA ALA A 215 -3.48 1.53 12.52
C ALA A 215 -2.95 2.39 13.67
N PRO A 216 -3.82 3.07 14.43
CA PRO A 216 -3.40 3.83 15.61
C PRO A 216 -2.82 2.90 16.69
N GLU A 217 -1.74 3.33 17.35
CA GLU A 217 -1.14 2.57 18.44
C GLU A 217 -2.13 2.31 19.59
N GLU A 218 -3.00 3.29 19.88
CA GLU A 218 -4.04 3.14 20.90
C GLU A 218 -4.97 1.96 20.61
N LEU A 219 -5.30 1.73 19.34
CA LEU A 219 -6.13 0.59 18.93
C LEU A 219 -5.40 -0.74 19.15
N VAL A 220 -4.10 -0.78 18.84
CA VAL A 220 -3.26 -1.97 19.08
C VAL A 220 -3.24 -2.31 20.58
N GLN A 221 -3.04 -1.31 21.44
CA GLN A 221 -3.04 -1.49 22.89
C GLN A 221 -4.41 -1.94 23.42
N GLN A 222 -5.50 -1.44 22.86
CA GLN A 222 -6.85 -1.90 23.20
C GLN A 222 -7.06 -3.37 22.79
N MET A 223 -6.56 -3.81 21.62
CA MET A 223 -6.60 -5.22 21.21
C MET A 223 -5.83 -6.12 22.16
N VAL A 224 -4.60 -5.73 22.53
CA VAL A 224 -3.78 -6.47 23.52
C VAL A 224 -4.52 -6.56 24.86
N SER A 225 -5.11 -5.45 25.33
CA SER A 225 -5.88 -5.42 26.58
C SER A 225 -7.10 -6.35 26.50
N LYS A 226 -7.84 -6.34 25.38
CA LYS A 226 -8.97 -7.25 25.17
C LYS A 226 -8.54 -8.71 25.19
N CYS A 227 -7.46 -9.08 24.51
CA CYS A 227 -6.90 -10.43 24.56
C CYS A 227 -6.52 -10.84 25.99
N SER A 228 -6.00 -9.90 26.78
CA SER A 228 -5.68 -10.16 28.19
C SER A 228 -6.93 -10.50 29.03
N THR A 229 -8.08 -9.84 28.77
CA THR A 229 -9.35 -10.20 29.45
C THR A 229 -9.85 -11.58 29.07
N LEU A 230 -9.45 -12.11 27.92
CA LEU A 230 -9.76 -13.47 27.46
C LEU A 230 -8.77 -14.53 27.97
N GLY A 231 -7.80 -14.12 28.81
CA GLY A 231 -6.84 -15.03 29.47
C GLY A 231 -5.50 -15.14 28.78
N TYR A 232 -5.26 -14.46 27.65
CA TYR A 232 -3.95 -14.42 27.00
C TYR A 232 -3.00 -13.49 27.75
N LYS A 233 -1.70 -13.82 27.73
CA LYS A 233 -0.64 -12.99 28.31
C LYS A 233 0.37 -12.64 27.23
N VAL A 234 0.87 -11.41 27.27
CA VAL A 234 2.00 -11.02 26.41
C VAL A 234 3.24 -11.80 26.86
N ASN A 235 3.76 -12.65 25.98
CA ASN A 235 4.96 -13.44 26.25
C ASN A 235 6.22 -12.78 25.71
N GLN A 236 6.12 -12.22 24.50
CA GLN A 236 7.24 -11.53 23.84
C GLN A 236 6.72 -10.51 22.83
N GLU A 237 7.57 -9.54 22.54
CA GLU A 237 7.41 -8.65 21.41
C GLU A 237 8.46 -9.04 20.36
N ILE A 238 8.03 -9.26 19.12
CA ILE A 238 8.95 -9.46 18.01
C ILE A 238 9.55 -8.11 17.67
N SER A 239 10.83 -7.94 17.98
CA SER A 239 11.57 -6.73 17.59
C SER A 239 11.86 -6.78 16.09
N GLY A 240 11.08 -6.03 15.31
CA GLY A 240 11.37 -5.77 13.91
C GLY A 240 12.52 -4.77 13.71
N LEU A 241 12.76 -4.39 12.46
CA LEU A 241 13.68 -3.30 12.14
C LEU A 241 13.16 -1.99 12.73
N LYS A 242 14.02 -1.27 13.46
CA LYS A 242 13.67 0.03 14.02
C LYS A 242 13.50 1.04 12.89
N GLU A 243 12.31 1.59 12.78
CA GLU A 243 12.02 2.63 11.80
C GLU A 243 12.44 4.01 12.33
N GLU A 244 13.40 4.65 11.65
CA GLU A 244 13.92 5.98 12.03
C GLU A 244 13.56 7.06 10.99
N VAL A 245 12.57 6.79 10.16
CA VAL A 245 12.15 7.71 9.10
C VAL A 245 11.07 8.66 9.61
N PHE A 246 11.37 9.97 9.55
CA PHE A 246 10.43 11.03 9.90
C PHE A 246 10.13 11.88 8.66
N PHE A 247 8.88 11.94 8.28
CA PHE A 247 8.43 12.83 7.22
C PHE A 247 8.10 14.21 7.81
N LYS A 248 8.57 15.25 7.13
CA LYS A 248 8.24 16.62 7.51
C LYS A 248 6.78 16.93 7.17
N LEU A 249 6.13 17.75 8.01
CA LEU A 249 4.83 18.30 7.67
C LEU A 249 4.88 19.06 6.33
N PRO A 250 3.75 19.19 5.61
CA PRO A 250 3.63 20.11 4.47
C PRO A 250 4.11 21.51 4.83
N ALA A 251 4.65 22.22 3.83
CA ALA A 251 5.28 23.53 4.07
C ALA A 251 4.31 24.55 4.70
N GLU A 252 3.03 24.44 4.38
CA GLU A 252 1.93 25.28 4.83
C GLU A 252 1.54 25.03 6.31
N LEU A 253 2.01 23.92 6.89
CA LEU A 253 1.72 23.50 8.28
C LEU A 253 2.96 23.54 9.19
N ARG A 254 4.05 24.15 8.75
CA ARG A 254 5.30 24.30 9.51
C ARG A 254 5.39 25.61 10.24
#